data_0a5aaa0277d362c495045251979080fb
#
_entry.id   0a5aaa0277d362c495045251979080fb
#
_cell.length_a   1.000
_cell.length_b   1.000
_cell.length_c   1.000
_cell.angle_alpha   90.00
_cell.angle_beta   90.00
_cell.angle_gamma   90.00
#
_symmetry.space_group_name_H-M   'P 1'
#
loop_
_entity.id
_entity.type
_entity.pdbx_description
1 polymer ?
#
loop_
_entity_poly.entity_id
_entity_poly.type
_entity_poly.pdbx_seq_one_letter_code
_entity_poly.pdbx_strand_id
1 'polypeptide(L)'
;KVNTVTEQYDVAQAKLVMGFRVGASSMEEMQHARLMCLLFGGTPRSKLFMNVREKLSLCYYCSSRLDRNKGIMYVNSGVEHENVEQAKEEILHQLEQIKSGSFTDEELNETKLMAVDSLRVVNDSASSMEGWYLSQMFLHSQASPEEEAEQLLKITRDQIIAAANRVTLDTIYLLSGEDK
;
A
#
# COMPACT_ATOMS: atom_id res chain seq x y z
N LYS A 1 2.72 3.48 20.98
CA LYS A 1 1.69 2.47 21.31
C LYS A 1 0.72 2.42 20.14
N VAL A 2 0.49 1.23 19.56
CA VAL A 2 -0.49 1.04 18.49
C VAL A 2 -1.88 1.30 19.08
N ASN A 3 -2.67 2.11 18.37
CA ASN A 3 -4.07 2.34 18.72
C ASN A 3 -4.93 1.22 18.13
N THR A 4 -5.85 0.64 18.91
CA THR A 4 -6.77 -0.42 18.44
C THR A 4 -8.20 0.04 18.71
N VAL A 5 -9.03 0.01 17.67
CA VAL A 5 -10.45 0.37 17.71
C VAL A 5 -11.24 -0.79 17.13
N THR A 6 -12.27 -1.23 17.84
CA THR A 6 -13.20 -2.26 17.35
C THR A 6 -14.61 -1.72 17.44
N GLU A 7 -15.37 -1.90 16.38
CA GLU A 7 -16.80 -1.59 16.31
C GLU A 7 -17.58 -2.85 15.89
N GLN A 8 -18.79 -3.00 16.41
CA GLN A 8 -19.65 -4.13 16.09
C GLN A 8 -20.87 -3.64 15.30
N TYR A 9 -21.10 -4.29 14.18
CA TYR A 9 -22.24 -4.05 13.31
C TYR A 9 -22.72 -5.36 12.69
N ASP A 10 -23.98 -5.44 12.26
CA ASP A 10 -24.49 -6.60 11.52
C ASP A 10 -23.89 -6.63 10.11
N VAL A 11 -22.69 -7.21 10.01
CA VAL A 11 -21.94 -7.37 8.76
C VAL A 11 -21.58 -8.82 8.52
N ALA A 12 -21.73 -9.27 7.27
CA ALA A 12 -21.41 -10.64 6.90
C ALA A 12 -19.90 -10.95 6.93
N GLN A 13 -19.06 -9.90 6.82
CA GLN A 13 -17.61 -10.02 6.80
C GLN A 13 -16.98 -8.94 7.68
N ALA A 14 -15.95 -9.29 8.41
CA ALA A 14 -15.13 -8.33 9.12
C ALA A 14 -14.38 -7.40 8.13
N LYS A 15 -14.24 -6.13 8.49
CA LYS A 15 -13.38 -5.18 7.79
C LYS A 15 -12.19 -4.85 8.69
N LEU A 16 -11.01 -5.27 8.26
CA LEU A 16 -9.77 -4.98 8.95
C LEU A 16 -9.03 -3.87 8.21
N VAL A 17 -8.80 -2.76 8.90
CA VAL A 17 -7.99 -1.65 8.39
C VAL A 17 -6.78 -1.45 9.29
N MET A 18 -5.59 -1.44 8.69
CA MET A 18 -4.34 -1.20 9.40
C MET A 18 -3.69 0.06 8.85
N GLY A 19 -3.50 1.06 9.71
CA GLY A 19 -2.89 2.35 9.39
C GLY A 19 -1.43 2.38 9.80
N PHE A 20 -0.57 2.87 8.90
CA PHE A 20 0.88 2.95 9.09
C PHE A 20 1.37 4.37 8.77
N ARG A 21 2.36 4.84 9.54
CA ARG A 21 3.15 6.03 9.19
C ARG A 21 4.33 5.62 8.34
N VAL A 22 4.52 6.27 7.19
CA VAL A 22 5.61 5.90 6.27
C VAL A 22 6.95 6.55 6.62
N GLY A 23 6.96 7.58 7.47
CA GLY A 23 8.19 8.22 7.97
C GLY A 23 9.04 8.88 6.88
N ALA A 24 8.47 9.21 5.72
CA ALA A 24 9.16 9.92 4.67
C ALA A 24 9.31 11.41 5.04
N SER A 25 10.53 11.94 4.93
CA SER A 25 10.89 13.32 5.27
C SER A 25 11.15 14.21 4.05
N SER A 26 11.16 13.63 2.85
CA SER A 26 11.36 14.31 1.58
C SER A 26 10.44 13.76 0.49
N MET A 27 10.32 14.51 -0.62
CA MET A 27 9.56 14.05 -1.80
C MET A 27 10.18 12.80 -2.41
N GLU A 28 11.50 12.70 -2.43
CA GLU A 28 12.21 11.52 -2.93
C GLU A 28 11.87 10.29 -2.06
N GLU A 29 11.95 10.40 -0.75
CA GLU A 29 11.56 9.32 0.17
C GLU A 29 10.07 8.95 0.05
N MET A 30 9.21 9.92 -0.26
CA MET A 30 7.80 9.67 -0.53
C MET A 30 7.58 8.86 -1.81
N GLN A 31 8.40 9.07 -2.85
CA GLN A 31 8.39 8.25 -4.06
C GLN A 31 8.85 6.81 -3.79
N HIS A 32 9.89 6.64 -2.94
CA HIS A 32 10.30 5.30 -2.49
C HIS A 32 9.18 4.60 -1.71
N ALA A 33 8.51 5.32 -0.79
CA ALA A 33 7.37 4.80 -0.03
C ALA A 33 6.18 4.44 -0.95
N ARG A 34 5.95 5.22 -2.02
CA ARG A 34 4.92 4.92 -3.01
C ARG A 34 5.18 3.59 -3.72
N LEU A 35 6.39 3.41 -4.25
CA LEU A 35 6.72 2.17 -4.95
C LEU A 35 6.73 0.97 -3.99
N MET A 36 7.22 1.14 -2.78
CA MET A 36 7.15 0.15 -1.70
C MET A 36 5.69 -0.23 -1.39
N CYS A 37 4.79 0.75 -1.28
CA CYS A 37 3.36 0.50 -1.05
C CYS A 37 2.72 -0.30 -2.20
N LEU A 38 3.09 -0.03 -3.46
CA LEU A 38 2.62 -0.78 -4.61
C LEU A 38 3.11 -2.24 -4.57
N LEU A 39 4.38 -2.48 -4.24
CA LEU A 39 4.94 -3.81 -4.05
C LEU A 39 4.25 -4.56 -2.89
N PHE A 40 3.93 -3.85 -1.82
CA PHE A 40 3.29 -4.42 -0.64
C PHE A 40 1.87 -4.90 -0.93
N GLY A 41 0.99 -4.02 -1.43
CA GLY A 41 -0.43 -4.37 -1.61
C GLY A 41 -1.16 -3.55 -2.67
N GLY A 42 -0.43 -2.78 -3.52
CA GLY A 42 -1.04 -1.87 -4.47
C GLY A 42 -1.29 -2.46 -5.86
N THR A 43 -0.87 -3.69 -6.12
CA THR A 43 -0.98 -4.35 -7.44
C THR A 43 -1.57 -5.76 -7.32
N PRO A 44 -2.13 -6.34 -8.41
CA PRO A 44 -2.59 -7.74 -8.42
C PRO A 44 -1.47 -8.78 -8.25
N ARG A 45 -0.21 -8.37 -8.28
CA ARG A 45 0.96 -9.23 -8.04
C ARG A 45 1.74 -8.84 -6.78
N SER A 46 1.16 -7.98 -5.96
CA SER A 46 1.74 -7.53 -4.70
C SER A 46 1.82 -8.63 -3.64
N LYS A 47 2.67 -8.42 -2.64
CA LYS A 47 2.85 -9.38 -1.53
C LYS A 47 1.54 -9.73 -0.83
N LEU A 48 0.69 -8.72 -0.53
CA LEU A 48 -0.59 -8.96 0.12
C LEU A 48 -1.55 -9.74 -0.77
N PHE A 49 -1.64 -9.39 -2.05
CA PHE A 49 -2.53 -10.09 -2.97
C PHE A 49 -2.11 -11.56 -3.12
N MET A 50 -0.83 -11.81 -3.39
CA MET A 50 -0.33 -13.17 -3.67
C MET A 50 -0.29 -14.06 -2.44
N ASN A 51 0.07 -13.53 -1.26
CA ASN A 51 0.28 -14.36 -0.07
C ASN A 51 -0.93 -14.39 0.86
N VAL A 52 -1.57 -13.26 1.13
CA VAL A 52 -2.71 -13.20 2.07
C VAL A 52 -4.00 -13.69 1.39
N ARG A 53 -4.26 -13.20 0.15
CA ARG A 53 -5.49 -13.55 -0.57
C ARG A 53 -5.37 -14.87 -1.33
N GLU A 54 -4.42 -14.99 -2.27
CA GLU A 54 -4.39 -16.13 -3.19
C GLU A 54 -3.84 -17.40 -2.52
N LYS A 55 -2.70 -17.31 -1.85
CA LYS A 55 -2.03 -18.49 -1.29
C LYS A 55 -2.68 -19.01 -0.01
N LEU A 56 -3.02 -18.11 0.92
CA LEU A 56 -3.57 -18.47 2.23
C LEU A 56 -5.10 -18.36 2.30
N SER A 57 -5.73 -17.72 1.31
CA SER A 57 -7.18 -17.54 1.23
C SER A 57 -7.80 -16.92 2.51
N LEU A 58 -7.04 -16.05 3.20
CA LEU A 58 -7.46 -15.44 4.47
C LEU A 58 -8.47 -14.31 4.31
N CYS A 59 -8.58 -13.77 3.08
CA CYS A 59 -9.41 -12.60 2.82
C CYS A 59 -9.97 -12.59 1.40
N TYR A 60 -11.09 -11.90 1.19
CA TYR A 60 -11.69 -11.66 -0.12
C TYR A 60 -10.91 -10.62 -0.92
N TYR A 61 -10.40 -9.62 -0.23
CA TYR A 61 -9.47 -8.63 -0.76
C TYR A 61 -8.50 -8.19 0.32
N CYS A 62 -7.29 -7.88 -0.08
CA CYS A 62 -6.28 -7.25 0.76
C CYS A 62 -5.44 -6.33 -0.11
N SER A 63 -5.45 -5.05 0.19
CA SER A 63 -4.73 -4.05 -0.60
C SER A 63 -4.18 -2.94 0.26
N SER A 64 -3.07 -2.35 -0.17
CA SER A 64 -2.49 -1.16 0.45
C SER A 64 -2.65 0.08 -0.43
N ARG A 65 -2.80 1.22 0.21
CA ARG A 65 -2.82 2.54 -0.43
C ARG A 65 -2.01 3.54 0.38
N LEU A 66 -1.40 4.49 -0.31
CA LEU A 66 -0.63 5.58 0.27
C LEU A 66 -1.35 6.92 0.06
N ASP A 67 -1.63 7.62 1.15
CA ASP A 67 -1.95 9.04 1.13
C ASP A 67 -0.63 9.83 1.23
N ARG A 68 -0.16 10.33 0.07
CA ARG A 68 1.13 11.04 -0.04
C ARG A 68 1.14 12.35 0.74
N ASN A 69 -0.02 13.03 0.82
CA ASN A 69 -0.13 14.32 1.50
C ASN A 69 -0.02 14.19 3.01
N LYS A 70 -0.52 13.06 3.56
CA LYS A 70 -0.51 12.80 5.00
C LYS A 70 0.66 11.93 5.45
N GLY A 71 1.38 11.31 4.51
CA GLY A 71 2.43 10.35 4.84
C GLY A 71 1.90 9.09 5.53
N ILE A 72 0.68 8.68 5.19
CA ILE A 72 -0.01 7.54 5.80
C ILE A 72 -0.23 6.47 4.73
N MET A 73 0.21 5.27 5.01
CA MET A 73 -0.19 4.07 4.28
C MET A 73 -1.27 3.34 5.07
N TYR A 74 -2.27 2.79 4.39
CA TYR A 74 -3.27 1.94 5.03
C TYR A 74 -3.51 0.68 4.22
N VAL A 75 -3.74 -0.42 4.93
CA VAL A 75 -4.16 -1.70 4.36
C VAL A 75 -5.63 -1.88 4.65
N ASN A 76 -6.42 -2.17 3.62
CA ASN A 76 -7.82 -2.56 3.72
C ASN A 76 -7.96 -4.03 3.39
N SER A 77 -8.69 -4.76 4.23
CA SER A 77 -8.95 -6.18 4.04
C SER A 77 -10.38 -6.54 4.45
N GLY A 78 -11.06 -7.36 3.61
CA GLY A 78 -12.33 -7.99 3.94
C GLY A 78 -12.06 -9.44 4.31
N VAL A 79 -12.34 -9.82 5.55
CA VAL A 79 -11.87 -11.08 6.15
C VAL A 79 -13.04 -11.82 6.79
N GLU A 80 -13.03 -13.16 6.76
CA GLU A 80 -13.92 -13.94 7.61
C GLU A 80 -13.59 -13.69 9.09
N HIS A 81 -14.59 -13.69 9.96
CA HIS A 81 -14.41 -13.36 11.38
C HIS A 81 -13.35 -14.22 12.06
N GLU A 82 -13.33 -15.53 11.75
CA GLU A 82 -12.37 -16.48 12.28
C GLU A 82 -10.92 -16.27 11.82
N ASN A 83 -10.72 -15.59 10.68
CA ASN A 83 -9.41 -15.38 10.06
C ASN A 83 -8.78 -14.02 10.40
N VAL A 84 -9.44 -13.15 11.16
CA VAL A 84 -8.98 -11.77 11.42
C VAL A 84 -7.57 -11.72 12.01
N GLU A 85 -7.29 -12.50 13.06
CA GLU A 85 -5.98 -12.48 13.70
C GLU A 85 -4.90 -13.03 12.77
N GLN A 86 -5.17 -14.12 12.05
CA GLN A 86 -4.23 -14.70 11.12
C GLN A 86 -3.94 -13.76 9.93
N ALA A 87 -4.97 -13.08 9.41
CA ALA A 87 -4.80 -12.09 8.36
C ALA A 87 -3.95 -10.90 8.81
N LYS A 88 -4.18 -10.41 10.03
CA LYS A 88 -3.39 -9.35 10.64
C LYS A 88 -1.91 -9.73 10.78
N GLU A 89 -1.64 -10.92 11.30
CA GLU A 89 -0.27 -11.44 11.46
C GLU A 89 0.42 -11.59 10.11
N GLU A 90 -0.28 -12.12 9.11
CA GLU A 90 0.30 -12.32 7.77
C GLU A 90 0.55 -10.99 7.06
N ILE A 91 -0.33 -9.99 7.20
CA ILE A 91 -0.11 -8.64 6.67
C ILE A 91 1.20 -8.06 7.25
N LEU A 92 1.40 -8.16 8.57
CA LEU A 92 2.62 -7.69 9.21
C LEU A 92 3.84 -8.50 8.76
N HIS A 93 3.71 -9.81 8.64
CA HIS A 93 4.77 -10.68 8.14
C HIS A 93 5.22 -10.27 6.73
N GLN A 94 4.28 -9.98 5.82
CA GLN A 94 4.62 -9.54 4.47
C GLN A 94 5.34 -8.18 4.45
N LEU A 95 5.03 -7.27 5.38
CA LEU A 95 5.79 -6.04 5.54
C LEU A 95 7.23 -6.32 6.00
N GLU A 96 7.41 -7.22 6.98
CA GLU A 96 8.74 -7.63 7.45
C GLU A 96 9.55 -8.33 6.35
N GLN A 97 8.91 -9.09 5.44
CA GLN A 97 9.57 -9.65 4.27
C GLN A 97 10.15 -8.54 3.35
N ILE A 98 9.42 -7.44 3.14
CA ILE A 98 9.97 -6.31 2.36
C ILE A 98 11.09 -5.62 3.11
N LYS A 99 10.97 -5.40 4.43
CA LYS A 99 12.01 -4.80 5.28
C LYS A 99 13.32 -5.58 5.26
N SER A 100 13.23 -6.90 5.23
CA SER A 100 14.40 -7.81 5.15
C SER A 100 14.94 -7.98 3.73
N GLY A 101 14.26 -7.41 2.72
CA GLY A 101 14.62 -7.58 1.32
C GLY A 101 14.19 -8.94 0.73
N SER A 102 13.26 -9.65 1.33
CA SER A 102 12.75 -10.93 0.83
C SER A 102 11.70 -10.72 -0.27
N PHE A 103 12.12 -10.11 -1.37
CA PHE A 103 11.37 -9.99 -2.61
C PHE A 103 12.34 -10.12 -3.79
N THR A 104 11.86 -10.54 -4.95
CA THR A 104 12.72 -10.77 -6.12
C THR A 104 12.88 -9.49 -6.95
N ASP A 105 13.89 -9.45 -7.81
CA ASP A 105 14.07 -8.37 -8.78
C ASP A 105 12.94 -8.37 -9.82
N GLU A 106 12.36 -9.55 -10.10
CA GLU A 106 11.19 -9.68 -10.97
C GLU A 106 9.97 -9.00 -10.36
N GLU A 107 9.66 -9.27 -9.07
CA GLU A 107 8.56 -8.61 -8.34
C GLU A 107 8.72 -7.09 -8.33
N LEU A 108 9.95 -6.59 -8.13
CA LEU A 108 10.22 -5.15 -8.16
C LEU A 108 10.03 -4.58 -9.58
N ASN A 109 10.55 -5.24 -10.59
CA ASN A 109 10.43 -4.79 -11.98
C ASN A 109 8.98 -4.80 -12.47
N GLU A 110 8.21 -5.84 -12.17
CA GLU A 110 6.78 -5.88 -12.47
C GLU A 110 6.02 -4.74 -11.77
N THR A 111 6.33 -4.49 -10.51
CA THR A 111 5.72 -3.37 -9.76
C THR A 111 6.04 -2.02 -10.41
N LYS A 112 7.28 -1.80 -10.86
CA LYS A 112 7.67 -0.60 -11.59
C LYS A 112 6.92 -0.44 -12.91
N LEU A 113 6.81 -1.51 -13.69
CA LEU A 113 6.08 -1.48 -14.97
C LEU A 113 4.60 -1.15 -14.76
N MET A 114 3.95 -1.77 -13.78
CA MET A 114 2.55 -1.47 -13.43
C MET A 114 2.37 -0.02 -12.95
N ALA A 115 3.32 0.50 -12.17
CA ALA A 115 3.31 1.90 -11.73
C ALA A 115 3.42 2.86 -12.94
N VAL A 116 4.33 2.60 -13.86
CA VAL A 116 4.50 3.37 -15.10
C VAL A 116 3.25 3.32 -15.97
N ASP A 117 2.66 2.14 -16.15
CA ASP A 117 1.42 2.00 -16.94
C ASP A 117 0.26 2.77 -16.32
N SER A 118 0.16 2.80 -14.99
CA SER A 118 -0.86 3.60 -14.30
C SER A 118 -0.67 5.12 -14.49
N LEU A 119 0.56 5.57 -14.69
CA LEU A 119 0.87 6.97 -14.99
C LEU A 119 0.56 7.34 -16.43
N ARG A 120 0.78 6.42 -17.38
CA ARG A 120 0.48 6.64 -18.79
C ARG A 120 -0.99 6.93 -19.05
N VAL A 121 -1.90 6.22 -18.36
CA VAL A 121 -3.35 6.43 -18.52
C VAL A 121 -3.84 7.79 -18.00
N VAL A 122 -3.02 8.53 -17.24
CA VAL A 122 -3.36 9.90 -16.81
C VAL A 122 -3.60 10.80 -18.01
N ASN A 123 -2.87 10.61 -19.10
CA ASN A 123 -2.98 11.40 -20.33
C ASN A 123 -4.21 11.05 -21.19
N ASP A 124 -4.95 10.00 -20.85
CA ASP A 124 -6.07 9.54 -21.66
C ASP A 124 -7.32 10.43 -21.53
N SER A 125 -7.39 11.28 -20.49
CA SER A 125 -8.52 12.19 -20.32
C SER A 125 -8.12 13.51 -19.66
N ALA A 126 -8.80 14.58 -20.02
CA ALA A 126 -8.61 15.90 -19.42
C ALA A 126 -8.88 15.87 -17.89
N SER A 127 -9.89 15.12 -17.45
CA SER A 127 -10.19 14.98 -16.02
C SER A 127 -9.09 14.27 -15.23
N SER A 128 -8.46 13.25 -15.82
CA SER A 128 -7.31 12.57 -15.20
C SER A 128 -6.10 13.50 -15.10
N MET A 129 -5.84 14.28 -16.14
CA MET A 129 -4.77 15.29 -16.15
C MET A 129 -5.03 16.39 -15.12
N GLU A 130 -6.25 16.91 -15.04
CA GLU A 130 -6.64 17.89 -14.02
C GLU A 130 -6.41 17.34 -12.61
N GLY A 131 -6.91 16.15 -12.31
CA GLY A 131 -6.72 15.49 -11.02
C GLY A 131 -5.23 15.26 -10.69
N TRP A 132 -4.43 14.91 -11.69
CA TRP A 132 -2.99 14.75 -11.55
C TRP A 132 -2.32 16.06 -11.13
N TYR A 133 -2.47 17.13 -11.92
CA TYR A 133 -1.81 18.40 -11.64
C TYR A 133 -2.35 19.07 -10.38
N LEU A 134 -3.64 18.90 -10.07
CA LEU A 134 -4.19 19.34 -8.79
C LEU A 134 -3.50 18.62 -7.60
N SER A 135 -3.29 17.31 -7.71
CA SER A 135 -2.56 16.57 -6.67
C SER A 135 -1.09 17.00 -6.54
N GLN A 136 -0.43 17.34 -7.66
CA GLN A 136 0.94 17.86 -7.65
C GLN A 136 1.04 19.21 -6.94
N MET A 137 0.03 20.08 -7.05
CA MET A 137 -0.01 21.35 -6.32
C MET A 137 0.04 21.15 -4.80
N PHE A 138 -0.72 20.18 -4.27
CA PHE A 138 -0.68 19.85 -2.83
C PHE A 138 0.65 19.25 -2.40
N LEU A 139 1.37 18.62 -3.31
CA LEU A 139 2.71 18.07 -3.06
C LEU A 139 3.84 19.07 -3.33
N HIS A 140 3.51 20.32 -3.69
CA HIS A 140 4.47 21.33 -4.12
C HIS A 140 5.40 20.83 -5.23
N SER A 141 4.86 20.02 -6.16
CA SER A 141 5.55 19.44 -7.31
C SER A 141 4.93 19.98 -8.62
N GLN A 142 5.72 19.93 -9.71
CA GLN A 142 5.26 20.23 -11.05
C GLN A 142 5.55 19.07 -12.01
N ALA A 143 5.91 17.90 -11.46
CA ALA A 143 6.29 16.75 -12.27
C ALA A 143 5.13 16.27 -13.14
N SER A 144 5.42 16.05 -14.42
CA SER A 144 4.51 15.37 -15.33
C SER A 144 4.40 13.87 -14.99
N PRO A 145 3.37 13.17 -15.48
CA PRO A 145 3.29 11.71 -15.32
C PRO A 145 4.53 10.99 -15.87
N GLU A 146 5.08 11.46 -16.99
CA GLU A 146 6.28 10.90 -17.63
C GLU A 146 7.52 11.09 -16.76
N GLU A 147 7.73 12.30 -16.24
CA GLU A 147 8.85 12.59 -15.34
C GLU A 147 8.78 11.75 -14.06
N GLU A 148 7.58 11.58 -13.51
CA GLU A 148 7.40 10.72 -12.33
C GLU A 148 7.65 9.25 -12.68
N ALA A 149 7.23 8.77 -13.85
CA ALA A 149 7.51 7.43 -14.33
C ALA A 149 9.01 7.17 -14.45
N GLU A 150 9.77 8.11 -15.03
CA GLU A 150 11.23 8.01 -15.13
C GLU A 150 11.90 7.95 -13.76
N GLN A 151 11.42 8.71 -12.79
CA GLN A 151 11.93 8.67 -11.41
C GLN A 151 11.65 7.31 -10.75
N LEU A 152 10.44 6.77 -10.89
CA LEU A 152 10.08 5.46 -10.35
C LEU A 152 10.95 4.33 -10.91
N LEU A 153 11.29 4.37 -12.20
CA LEU A 153 12.15 3.35 -12.82
C LEU A 153 13.56 3.32 -12.23
N LYS A 154 14.07 4.46 -11.74
CA LYS A 154 15.42 4.59 -11.16
C LYS A 154 15.50 4.09 -9.69
N ILE A 155 14.37 3.90 -9.02
CA ILE A 155 14.35 3.48 -7.61
C ILE A 155 15.01 2.10 -7.48
N THR A 156 15.93 1.99 -6.56
CA THR A 156 16.69 0.76 -6.31
C THR A 156 16.01 -0.13 -5.25
N ARG A 157 16.43 -1.39 -5.20
CA ARG A 157 16.02 -2.34 -4.15
C ARG A 157 16.31 -1.80 -2.75
N ASP A 158 17.51 -1.25 -2.52
CA ASP A 158 17.91 -0.74 -1.21
C ASP A 158 17.06 0.45 -0.77
N GLN A 159 16.62 1.30 -1.70
CA GLN A 159 15.71 2.41 -1.43
C GLN A 159 14.32 1.91 -1.01
N ILE A 160 13.82 0.80 -1.60
CA ILE A 160 12.58 0.15 -1.19
C ILE A 160 12.71 -0.42 0.22
N ILE A 161 13.80 -1.14 0.51
CA ILE A 161 14.09 -1.69 1.84
C ILE A 161 14.16 -0.57 2.87
N ALA A 162 14.88 0.52 2.57
CA ALA A 162 14.98 1.68 3.44
C ALA A 162 13.62 2.34 3.68
N ALA A 163 12.77 2.46 2.64
CA ALA A 163 11.41 2.97 2.78
C ALA A 163 10.56 2.07 3.69
N ALA A 164 10.60 0.75 3.50
CA ALA A 164 9.87 -0.21 4.32
C ALA A 164 10.32 -0.14 5.80
N ASN A 165 11.60 0.00 6.07
CA ASN A 165 12.14 0.08 7.44
C ASN A 165 11.72 1.36 8.19
N ARG A 166 11.29 2.41 7.50
CA ARG A 166 10.69 3.61 8.13
C ARG A 166 9.21 3.42 8.49
N VAL A 167 8.56 2.40 7.91
CA VAL A 167 7.13 2.18 8.14
C VAL A 167 6.88 1.65 9.55
N THR A 168 5.97 2.31 10.26
CA THR A 168 5.54 1.93 11.61
C THR A 168 4.03 1.79 11.68
N LEU A 169 3.55 0.70 12.28
CA LEU A 169 2.13 0.50 12.57
C LEU A 169 1.66 1.53 13.60
N ASP A 170 0.58 2.24 13.28
CA ASP A 170 -0.01 3.28 14.13
C ASP A 170 -1.38 2.84 14.68
N THR A 171 -2.26 2.36 13.82
CA THR A 171 -3.65 2.07 14.19
C THR A 171 -4.13 0.78 13.56
N ILE A 172 -4.90 -0.01 14.31
CA ILE A 172 -5.68 -1.13 13.82
C ILE A 172 -7.16 -0.82 14.08
N TYR A 173 -7.97 -0.87 13.04
CA TYR A 173 -9.41 -0.74 13.11
C TYR A 173 -10.06 -2.04 12.63
N LEU A 174 -10.97 -2.57 13.44
CA LEU A 174 -11.76 -3.75 13.13
C LEU A 174 -13.25 -3.42 13.22
N LEU A 175 -13.94 -3.57 12.11
CA LEU A 175 -15.40 -3.67 12.08
C LEU A 175 -15.77 -5.14 12.01
N SER A 176 -16.38 -5.66 13.07
CA SER A 176 -16.76 -7.07 13.22
C SER A 176 -18.27 -7.24 13.20
N GLY A 177 -18.75 -8.46 12.94
CA GLY A 177 -20.13 -8.83 13.15
C GLY A 177 -20.47 -8.90 14.65
N GLU A 178 -21.75 -8.79 14.98
CA GLU A 178 -22.22 -9.10 16.31
C GLU A 178 -22.11 -10.62 16.55
N ASP A 179 -21.59 -11.03 17.70
CA ASP A 179 -21.63 -12.43 18.14
C ASP A 179 -23.10 -12.87 18.25
N LYS A 180 -23.55 -13.74 17.34
CA LYS A 180 -24.90 -14.34 17.38
C LYS A 180 -24.89 -15.59 18.22
#